data_8d0fdb64b4d8885bcab12aca4d3bf173
#
_entry.id   8d0fdb64b4d8885bcab12aca4d3bf173
#
_cell.length_a   1.000
_cell.length_b   1.000
_cell.length_c   1.000
_cell.angle_alpha   90.00
_cell.angle_beta   90.00
_cell.angle_gamma   90.00
#
_symmetry.space_group_name_H-M   'P 1'
#
loop_
_entity.id
_entity.type
_entity.pdbx_description
1 polymer ?
#
loop_
_entity_poly.entity_id
_entity_poly.type
_entity_poly.pdbx_seq_one_letter_code
_entity_poly.pdbx_strand_id
1 'polypeptide(L)'
;MQLLKIPVKKIDEVWSLVKNNIQEALNYSGNQVDLDFVYKTLQADNFQLWIVWDEDKKTVQEQYNGVVVTEIIQRKLKKSCHIYIMTGKNRQQWQHLIKHIEDF
;
A
#
# COMPACT_ATOMS: atom_id res chain seq x y z
N MET A 1 -7.37 -14.38 -0.61
CA MET A 1 -6.90 -12.99 -0.65
C MET A 1 -5.62 -12.88 -1.42
N GLN A 2 -5.49 -11.80 -2.16
CA GLN A 2 -4.32 -11.51 -2.97
C GLN A 2 -3.73 -10.17 -2.62
N LEU A 3 -2.43 -10.03 -2.85
CA LEU A 3 -1.73 -8.76 -2.76
C LEU A 3 -1.44 -8.30 -4.17
N LEU A 4 -2.05 -7.18 -4.58
CA LEU A 4 -1.94 -6.66 -5.93
C LEU A 4 -1.09 -5.40 -5.95
N LYS A 5 -0.01 -5.43 -6.71
CA LYS A 5 0.79 -4.23 -6.96
C LYS A 5 0.09 -3.37 -8.01
N ILE A 6 -0.10 -2.09 -7.71
CA ILE A 6 -0.83 -1.18 -8.58
C ILE A 6 0.16 -0.40 -9.45
N PRO A 7 0.08 -0.50 -10.78
CA PRO A 7 0.93 0.29 -11.68
C PRO A 7 0.68 1.79 -11.51
N VAL A 8 1.70 2.60 -11.75
CA VAL A 8 1.61 4.06 -11.62
C VAL A 8 0.41 4.62 -12.38
N LYS A 9 0.19 4.15 -13.59
CA LYS A 9 -0.91 4.63 -14.43
C LYS A 9 -2.31 4.28 -13.90
N LYS A 10 -2.40 3.36 -12.94
CA LYS A 10 -3.66 2.93 -12.33
C LYS A 10 -3.91 3.55 -10.95
N ILE A 11 -2.95 4.28 -10.41
CA ILE A 11 -3.06 4.84 -9.06
C ILE A 11 -4.28 5.76 -8.93
N ASP A 12 -4.54 6.60 -9.92
CA ASP A 12 -5.71 7.49 -9.88
C ASP A 12 -7.03 6.73 -9.81
N GLU A 13 -7.11 5.56 -10.42
CA GLU A 13 -8.33 4.75 -10.42
C GLU A 13 -8.66 4.20 -9.04
N VAL A 14 -7.63 3.93 -8.23
CA VAL A 14 -7.83 3.34 -6.90
C VAL A 14 -7.63 4.34 -5.77
N TRP A 15 -7.19 5.56 -6.07
CA TRP A 15 -6.85 6.55 -5.06
C TRP A 15 -8.01 6.86 -4.12
N SER A 16 -9.22 7.04 -4.67
CA SER A 16 -10.40 7.31 -3.86
C SER A 16 -10.73 6.16 -2.89
N LEU A 17 -10.31 4.94 -3.24
CA LEU A 17 -10.53 3.77 -2.42
C LEU A 17 -9.55 3.69 -1.24
N VAL A 18 -8.28 4.09 -1.46
CA VAL A 18 -7.21 3.88 -0.47
C VAL A 18 -6.86 5.12 0.34
N LYS A 19 -7.21 6.32 -0.13
CA LYS A 19 -6.74 7.57 0.48
C LYS A 19 -7.12 7.72 1.96
N ASN A 20 -8.32 7.27 2.34
CA ASN A 20 -8.78 7.40 3.72
C ASN A 20 -7.96 6.52 4.67
N ASN A 21 -7.65 5.31 4.26
CA ASN A 21 -6.81 4.41 5.05
C ASN A 21 -5.39 4.96 5.18
N ILE A 22 -4.84 5.51 4.11
CA ILE A 22 -3.51 6.11 4.14
C ILE A 22 -3.51 7.31 5.08
N GLN A 23 -4.54 8.17 5.01
CA GLN A 23 -4.64 9.33 5.90
C GLN A 23 -4.73 8.91 7.36
N GLU A 24 -5.52 7.88 7.68
CA GLU A 24 -5.61 7.35 9.04
C GLU A 24 -4.24 6.86 9.54
N ALA A 25 -3.51 6.15 8.71
CA ALA A 25 -2.18 5.65 9.07
C ALA A 25 -1.21 6.80 9.33
N LEU A 26 -1.27 7.86 8.53
CA LEU A 26 -0.44 9.03 8.73
C LEU A 26 -0.77 9.75 10.04
N ASN A 27 -2.06 9.83 10.38
CA ASN A 27 -2.51 10.44 11.63
C ASN A 27 -2.00 9.66 12.84
N TYR A 28 -2.04 8.34 12.78
CA TYR A 28 -1.60 7.47 13.87
C TYR A 28 -0.10 7.53 14.11
N SER A 29 0.66 7.63 13.05
CA SER A 29 2.12 7.58 13.15
C SER A 29 2.72 8.89 13.67
N GLY A 30 1.90 9.95 13.80
CA GLY A 30 2.40 11.28 14.12
C GLY A 30 3.36 11.82 13.06
N ASN A 31 3.31 11.25 11.89
CA ASN A 31 4.18 11.58 10.79
C ASN A 31 3.81 12.96 10.24
N GLN A 32 4.81 13.78 9.95
CA GLN A 32 4.59 15.11 9.38
C GLN A 32 4.35 15.09 7.87
N VAL A 33 4.40 13.89 7.29
CA VAL A 33 4.14 13.69 5.86
C VAL A 33 2.63 13.75 5.63
N ASP A 34 2.21 14.50 4.62
CA ASP A 34 0.79 14.59 4.30
C ASP A 34 0.40 13.64 3.16
N LEU A 35 -0.92 13.54 2.95
CA LEU A 35 -1.47 12.64 1.93
C LEU A 35 -1.01 13.03 0.52
N ASP A 36 -0.88 14.32 0.25
CA ASP A 36 -0.42 14.81 -1.06
C ASP A 36 1.01 14.37 -1.36
N PHE A 37 1.87 14.37 -0.36
CA PHE A 37 3.24 13.87 -0.52
C PHE A 37 3.25 12.40 -0.92
N VAL A 38 2.44 11.58 -0.26
CA VAL A 38 2.34 10.15 -0.58
C VAL A 38 1.84 9.97 -2.02
N TYR A 39 0.81 10.72 -2.40
CA TYR A 39 0.25 10.66 -3.75
C TYR A 39 1.29 11.01 -4.81
N LYS A 40 1.99 12.13 -4.63
CA LYS A 40 3.00 12.58 -5.59
C LYS A 40 4.17 11.61 -5.68
N THR A 41 4.57 11.03 -4.57
CA THR A 41 5.67 10.07 -4.52
C THR A 41 5.28 8.76 -5.22
N LEU A 42 4.02 8.34 -5.11
CA LEU A 42 3.49 7.20 -5.84
C LEU A 42 3.47 7.49 -7.35
N GLN A 43 3.05 8.70 -7.74
CA GLN A 43 3.01 9.10 -9.15
C GLN A 43 4.40 9.17 -9.77
N ALA A 44 5.41 9.50 -8.96
CA ALA A 44 6.80 9.54 -9.42
C ALA A 44 7.46 8.15 -9.42
N ASP A 45 6.73 7.11 -9.05
CA ASP A 45 7.20 5.72 -8.96
C ASP A 45 8.32 5.52 -7.92
N ASN A 46 8.40 6.42 -6.94
CA ASN A 46 9.35 6.32 -5.83
C ASN A 46 8.77 5.52 -4.66
N PHE A 47 7.44 5.41 -4.58
CA PHE A 47 6.74 4.49 -3.70
C PHE A 47 5.99 3.47 -4.56
N GLN A 48 5.74 2.31 -3.99
CA GLN A 48 4.92 1.28 -4.60
C GLN A 48 3.63 1.14 -3.81
N LEU A 49 2.51 1.04 -4.52
CA LEU A 49 1.19 0.86 -3.92
C LEU A 49 0.73 -0.57 -4.08
N TRP A 50 0.31 -1.19 -2.99
CA TRP A 50 -0.21 -2.55 -2.98
C TRP A 50 -1.59 -2.55 -2.33
N ILE A 51 -2.51 -3.32 -2.88
CA ILE A 51 -3.86 -3.47 -2.34
C ILE A 51 -4.07 -4.94 -1.98
N VAL A 52 -4.65 -5.18 -0.81
CA VAL A 52 -5.07 -6.52 -0.39
C VAL A 52 -6.50 -6.72 -0.88
N TRP A 53 -6.70 -7.65 -1.78
CA TRP A 53 -7.94 -7.86 -2.51
C TRP A 53 -8.45 -9.27 -2.33
N ASP A 54 -9.75 -9.40 -2.03
CA ASP A 54 -10.42 -10.70 -1.91
C ASP A 54 -11.44 -10.82 -3.05
N GLU A 55 -11.04 -11.49 -4.13
CA GLU A 55 -11.86 -11.64 -5.32
C GLU A 55 -13.09 -12.53 -5.11
N ASP A 56 -13.11 -13.31 -4.03
CA ASP A 56 -14.26 -14.17 -3.72
C ASP A 56 -15.45 -13.40 -3.17
N LYS A 57 -15.27 -12.14 -2.80
CA LYS A 57 -16.35 -11.30 -2.30
C LYS A 57 -17.09 -10.63 -3.46
N LYS A 58 -18.32 -10.18 -3.18
CA LYS A 58 -19.24 -9.70 -4.23
C LYS A 58 -19.16 -8.21 -4.49
N THR A 59 -18.81 -7.40 -3.49
CA THR A 59 -18.77 -5.95 -3.63
C THR A 59 -17.34 -5.45 -3.50
N VAL A 60 -17.05 -4.29 -4.09
CA VAL A 60 -15.73 -3.65 -4.00
C VAL A 60 -15.35 -3.41 -2.54
N GLN A 61 -16.31 -2.97 -1.73
CA GLN A 61 -16.08 -2.70 -0.31
C GLN A 61 -15.68 -3.95 0.47
N GLU A 62 -16.25 -5.10 0.11
CA GLU A 62 -15.90 -6.36 0.74
C GLU A 62 -14.60 -6.93 0.17
N GLN A 63 -14.32 -6.69 -1.10
CA GLN A 63 -13.13 -7.17 -1.78
C GLN A 63 -11.88 -6.43 -1.29
N TYR A 64 -11.99 -5.13 -1.03
CA TYR A 64 -10.89 -4.32 -0.55
C TYR A 64 -10.66 -4.55 0.94
N ASN A 65 -9.48 -5.03 1.31
CA ASN A 65 -9.16 -5.33 2.71
C ASN A 65 -8.06 -4.45 3.29
N GLY A 66 -7.17 -3.94 2.47
CA GLY A 66 -6.11 -3.11 3.00
C GLY A 66 -5.22 -2.52 1.93
N VAL A 67 -4.33 -1.66 2.37
CA VAL A 67 -3.37 -0.99 1.50
C VAL A 67 -2.00 -1.02 2.15
N VAL A 68 -0.98 -1.23 1.33
CA VAL A 68 0.42 -1.19 1.75
C VAL A 68 1.17 -0.26 0.82
N VAL A 69 1.96 0.63 1.38
CA VAL A 69 2.85 1.51 0.63
C VAL A 69 4.28 1.15 1.00
N THR A 70 5.08 0.87 -0.01
CA THR A 70 6.48 0.48 0.18
C THR A 70 7.40 1.42 -0.58
N GLU A 71 8.66 1.47 -0.15
CA GLU A 71 9.71 2.12 -0.93
C GLU A 71 10.89 1.17 -1.07
N ILE A 72 11.57 1.25 -2.20
CA ILE A 72 12.76 0.45 -2.45
C ILE A 72 13.98 1.32 -2.19
N ILE A 73 14.79 0.91 -1.21
CA ILE A 73 15.99 1.62 -0.84
C ILE A 73 17.18 0.91 -1.48
N GLN A 74 17.89 1.61 -2.38
CA GLN A 74 19.08 1.08 -3.02
C GLN A 74 20.30 1.47 -2.20
N ARG A 75 20.99 0.46 -1.67
CA ARG A 75 22.28 0.65 -0.98
C ARG A 75 23.40 0.09 -1.86
N LYS A 76 24.66 0.42 -1.53
CA LYS A 76 25.83 0.09 -2.36
C LYS A 76 25.85 -1.34 -2.89
N LEU A 77 25.47 -2.32 -2.07
CA LEU A 77 25.55 -3.74 -2.42
C LEU A 77 24.21 -4.45 -2.23
N LYS A 78 23.15 -3.72 -1.85
CA LYS A 78 21.91 -4.37 -1.44
C LYS A 78 20.72 -3.49 -1.72
N LYS A 79 19.68 -4.10 -2.25
CA LYS A 79 18.39 -3.47 -2.45
C LYS A 79 17.45 -3.93 -1.34
N SER A 80 16.82 -3.00 -0.61
CA SER A 80 15.90 -3.30 0.48
C SER A 80 14.53 -2.75 0.19
N CYS A 81 13.49 -3.51 0.53
CA CYS A 81 12.12 -3.04 0.46
C CYS A 81 11.68 -2.61 1.86
N HIS A 82 11.28 -1.36 2.01
CA HIS A 82 10.82 -0.80 3.27
C HIS A 82 9.31 -0.60 3.23
N ILE A 83 8.61 -1.13 4.24
CA ILE A 83 7.17 -0.93 4.36
C ILE A 83 6.93 0.41 5.05
N TYR A 84 6.40 1.36 4.30
CA TYR A 84 6.17 2.72 4.77
C TYR A 84 4.80 2.84 5.47
N ILE A 85 3.76 2.26 4.86
CA ILE A 85 2.39 2.26 5.39
C ILE A 85 1.80 0.87 5.21
N MET A 86 1.11 0.39 6.24
CA MET A 86 0.36 -0.85 6.18
C MET A 86 -0.88 -0.71 7.05
N THR A 87 -2.06 -0.71 6.43
CA THR A 87 -3.31 -0.48 7.14
C THR A 87 -4.48 -1.15 6.41
N GLY A 88 -5.56 -1.39 7.14
CA GLY A 88 -6.76 -1.99 6.58
C GLY A 88 -7.50 -2.84 7.59
N LYS A 89 -8.54 -3.53 7.10
CA LYS A 89 -9.36 -4.43 7.92
C LYS A 89 -8.90 -5.88 7.73
N ASN A 90 -9.28 -6.76 8.65
CA ASN A 90 -8.99 -8.20 8.57
C ASN A 90 -7.49 -8.48 8.44
N ARG A 91 -6.68 -7.66 9.08
CA ARG A 91 -5.23 -7.70 8.95
C ARG A 91 -4.63 -9.07 9.26
N GLN A 92 -5.19 -9.78 10.23
CA GLN A 92 -4.70 -11.11 10.62
C GLN A 92 -4.83 -12.13 9.49
N GLN A 93 -5.80 -11.92 8.57
CA GLN A 93 -6.03 -12.84 7.48
C GLN A 93 -5.05 -12.66 6.32
N TRP A 94 -4.45 -11.48 6.17
CA TRP A 94 -3.58 -11.19 5.03
C TRP A 94 -2.17 -10.77 5.42
N GLN A 95 -1.89 -10.64 6.71
CA GLN A 95 -0.57 -10.18 7.18
C GLN A 95 0.57 -11.06 6.65
N HIS A 96 0.34 -12.34 6.47
CA HIS A 96 1.34 -13.26 5.93
C HIS A 96 1.75 -12.92 4.49
N LEU A 97 0.90 -12.22 3.75
CA LEU A 97 1.21 -11.82 2.37
C LEU A 97 2.34 -10.79 2.29
N ILE A 98 2.63 -10.13 3.40
CA ILE A 98 3.68 -9.11 3.46
C ILE A 98 5.05 -9.69 3.14
N LYS A 99 5.26 -10.97 3.40
CA LYS A 99 6.52 -11.63 3.06
C LYS A 99 6.83 -11.57 1.56
N HIS A 100 5.81 -11.58 0.72
CA HIS A 100 5.98 -11.46 -0.72
C HIS A 100 6.54 -10.08 -1.11
N ILE A 101 6.17 -9.04 -0.36
CA ILE A 101 6.70 -7.70 -0.57
C ILE A 101 8.15 -7.63 -0.11
N GLU A 102 8.48 -8.22 1.03
CA GLU A 102 9.84 -8.20 1.57
C GLU A 102 10.82 -8.93 0.67
N ASP A 103 10.35 -9.93 -0.05
CA ASP A 103 11.16 -10.71 -1.00
C ASP A 103 11.22 -10.06 -2.40
N PHE A 104 10.47 -8.99 -2.58
CA PHE A 104 10.42 -8.24 -3.85
C PHE A 104 11.72 -7.45 -4.16
#